data_4256ee6d3971ccb1659a59b448f80fbd
#
_entry.id   4256ee6d3971ccb1659a59b448f80fbd
#
_cell.length_a   1.000
_cell.length_b   1.000
_cell.length_c   1.000
_cell.angle_alpha   90.00
_cell.angle_beta   90.00
_cell.angle_gamma   90.00
#
_symmetry.space_group_name_H-M   'P 1'
#
loop_
_entity.id
_entity.type
_entity.pdbx_description
1 polymer ?
#
loop_
_entity_poly.entity_id
_entity_poly.type
_entity_poly.pdbx_seq_one_letter_code
_entity_poly.pdbx_strand_id
1 'polypeptide(L)'
;MKFNQYSWNLYKTSQEGKEAMSFFANADGYTLFHKFCPHSAFVSERIYNDWLENLYCYGISEHDKPESISDAKEVFNSLITFGIMIEGEEWLPRNDFKKVLDFIQPMSYVLSKFAPEYFFPYLFLCRIFELNKIADTFNMDLPAIPRRTDYKGRCMYYWNLCEVLYNFRIEQGLSYSELWAFLYDYALHFVSDDRSDCLPKPAQAWLIGGRLYPKDRQLAKKFWQSSPETKKGDILVHYETAPVSAITCIEIAQTDGVIDPLFHYYANTYIGDRIDIPHISLKELKANAQFCNNPLVRKNFRGVNGQLITSDDYTELLRIIKTRGFDIRVLPKLFIPQISQDITINHERDVETKLLEPLLNSMGWFENTDFVRQLPIKAGRGHVVYPDYALHYINKEKEGKASVLIEAKLYMKSNRDIEEAFLQARSYARLLLSQIIVLCDRYCVLVYKSNDGVFDRSRYEKYYWGDLKRVELFNKLKKDLS
;
A
#
# COMPACT_ATOMS: atom_id res chain seq x y z
N MET A 1 17.08 9.38 -8.67
CA MET A 1 18.44 9.31 -9.29
C MET A 1 18.22 9.19 -10.79
N LYS A 2 19.08 9.80 -11.63
CA LYS A 2 19.02 9.52 -13.08
C LYS A 2 19.81 8.24 -13.38
N PHE A 3 19.37 7.50 -14.39
CA PHE A 3 20.12 6.35 -14.90
C PHE A 3 21.55 6.78 -15.25
N ASN A 4 22.53 6.05 -14.71
CA ASN A 4 23.95 6.39 -14.92
C ASN A 4 24.59 5.39 -15.89
N GLN A 5 24.80 5.82 -17.12
CA GLN A 5 25.36 5.00 -18.18
C GLN A 5 26.76 4.44 -17.85
N TYR A 6 27.58 5.20 -17.12
CA TYR A 6 28.90 4.75 -16.72
C TYR A 6 28.81 3.57 -15.72
N SER A 7 28.01 3.71 -14.67
CA SER A 7 27.80 2.64 -13.70
C SER A 7 27.16 1.40 -14.33
N TRP A 8 26.21 1.62 -15.25
CA TRP A 8 25.60 0.54 -16.03
C TRP A 8 26.64 -0.21 -16.89
N ASN A 9 27.55 0.51 -17.59
CA ASN A 9 28.60 -0.11 -18.38
C ASN A 9 29.61 -0.90 -17.52
N LEU A 10 29.93 -0.40 -16.33
CA LEU A 10 30.76 -1.16 -15.37
C LEU A 10 30.06 -2.46 -14.95
N TYR A 11 28.79 -2.38 -14.62
CA TYR A 11 27.99 -3.57 -14.27
C TYR A 11 27.97 -4.58 -15.41
N LYS A 12 27.66 -4.17 -16.66
CA LYS A 12 27.63 -5.07 -17.82
C LYS A 12 28.96 -5.80 -18.07
N THR A 13 30.09 -5.18 -17.75
CA THR A 13 31.41 -5.77 -17.92
C THR A 13 31.85 -6.61 -16.73
N SER A 14 31.19 -6.49 -15.60
CA SER A 14 31.44 -7.30 -14.41
C SER A 14 31.06 -8.78 -14.61
N GLN A 15 31.57 -9.65 -13.76
CA GLN A 15 31.17 -11.06 -13.77
C GLN A 15 29.68 -11.21 -13.45
N GLU A 16 29.18 -10.52 -12.45
CA GLU A 16 27.78 -10.51 -12.03
C GLU A 16 26.83 -10.09 -13.17
N GLY A 17 27.13 -8.95 -13.80
CA GLY A 17 26.29 -8.46 -14.92
C GLY A 17 26.27 -9.40 -16.12
N LYS A 18 27.42 -10.05 -16.45
CA LYS A 18 27.46 -11.06 -17.52
C LYS A 18 26.62 -12.29 -17.17
N GLU A 19 26.72 -12.76 -15.93
CA GLU A 19 25.91 -13.90 -15.46
C GLU A 19 24.41 -13.56 -15.46
N ALA A 20 24.03 -12.36 -14.98
CA ALA A 20 22.64 -11.90 -14.99
C ALA A 20 22.09 -11.83 -16.41
N MET A 21 22.79 -11.18 -17.34
CA MET A 21 22.36 -11.08 -18.73
C MET A 21 22.25 -12.45 -19.41
N SER A 22 23.22 -13.34 -19.17
CA SER A 22 23.18 -14.72 -19.68
C SER A 22 22.00 -15.50 -19.10
N PHE A 23 21.73 -15.34 -17.80
CA PHE A 23 20.60 -15.98 -17.14
C PHE A 23 19.27 -15.54 -17.78
N PHE A 24 19.01 -14.23 -17.89
CA PHE A 24 17.76 -13.72 -18.46
C PHE A 24 17.58 -14.03 -19.95
N ALA A 25 18.67 -14.16 -20.69
CA ALA A 25 18.62 -14.56 -22.10
C ALA A 25 18.20 -16.03 -22.29
N ASN A 26 18.63 -16.93 -21.38
CA ASN A 26 18.55 -18.37 -21.56
C ASN A 26 17.59 -19.10 -20.62
N ALA A 27 17.17 -18.48 -19.50
CA ALA A 27 16.28 -19.14 -18.55
C ALA A 27 14.90 -19.42 -19.15
N ASP A 28 14.37 -20.61 -18.88
CA ASP A 28 12.99 -20.96 -19.16
C ASP A 28 12.02 -20.30 -18.15
N GLY A 29 10.71 -20.36 -18.47
CA GLY A 29 9.70 -19.69 -17.67
C GLY A 29 9.59 -20.25 -16.26
N TYR A 30 9.72 -21.56 -16.08
CA TYR A 30 9.68 -22.17 -14.76
C TYR A 30 10.83 -21.68 -13.87
N THR A 31 12.04 -21.67 -14.40
CA THR A 31 13.26 -21.19 -13.70
C THR A 31 13.11 -19.72 -13.28
N LEU A 32 12.63 -18.86 -14.19
CA LEU A 32 12.40 -17.45 -13.91
C LEU A 32 11.37 -17.26 -12.79
N PHE A 33 10.20 -17.88 -12.90
CA PHE A 33 9.14 -17.70 -11.92
C PHE A 33 9.46 -18.35 -10.59
N HIS A 34 10.11 -19.50 -10.58
CA HIS A 34 10.53 -20.13 -9.33
C HIS A 34 11.54 -19.28 -8.56
N LYS A 35 12.46 -18.63 -9.28
CA LYS A 35 13.45 -17.74 -8.68
C LYS A 35 12.84 -16.43 -8.15
N PHE A 36 11.98 -15.78 -8.94
CA PHE A 36 11.47 -14.44 -8.62
C PHE A 36 10.10 -14.42 -7.96
N CYS A 37 9.31 -15.47 -8.11
CA CYS A 37 7.95 -15.57 -7.58
C CYS A 37 7.74 -16.88 -6.79
N PRO A 38 8.54 -17.15 -5.76
CA PRO A 38 8.54 -18.45 -5.07
C PRO A 38 7.21 -18.74 -4.34
N HIS A 39 6.36 -17.72 -4.16
CA HIS A 39 5.07 -17.84 -3.46
C HIS A 39 3.89 -18.09 -4.41
N SER A 40 4.09 -18.03 -5.71
CA SER A 40 3.04 -18.41 -6.63
C SER A 40 2.87 -19.93 -6.58
N ALA A 41 1.61 -20.37 -6.45
CA ALA A 41 1.28 -21.80 -6.34
C ALA A 41 1.47 -22.48 -7.69
N PHE A 42 2.72 -22.79 -8.06
CA PHE A 42 3.00 -23.51 -9.29
C PHE A 42 2.87 -25.01 -9.10
N VAL A 43 2.22 -25.58 -10.07
CA VAL A 43 2.19 -26.99 -10.42
C VAL A 43 3.62 -27.48 -10.69
N SER A 44 3.81 -28.75 -10.98
CA SER A 44 5.14 -29.27 -11.35
C SER A 44 5.70 -28.55 -12.59
N GLU A 45 7.01 -28.48 -12.69
CA GLU A 45 7.74 -27.93 -13.85
C GLU A 45 7.21 -28.44 -15.19
N ARG A 46 6.98 -29.75 -15.28
CA ARG A 46 6.46 -30.38 -16.50
C ARG A 46 5.12 -29.79 -16.93
N ILE A 47 4.15 -29.73 -16.00
CA ILE A 47 2.81 -29.19 -16.31
C ILE A 47 2.88 -27.71 -16.68
N TYR A 48 3.77 -26.95 -16.01
CA TYR A 48 3.97 -25.55 -16.30
C TYR A 48 4.56 -25.33 -17.72
N ASN A 49 5.62 -26.10 -18.08
CA ASN A 49 6.25 -26.00 -19.39
C ASN A 49 5.31 -26.48 -20.51
N ASP A 50 4.60 -27.58 -20.31
CA ASP A 50 3.59 -28.08 -21.25
C ASP A 50 2.51 -27.01 -21.51
N TRP A 51 2.08 -26.31 -20.45
CA TRP A 51 1.07 -25.27 -20.55
C TRP A 51 1.60 -24.02 -21.27
N LEU A 52 2.82 -23.58 -20.98
CA LEU A 52 3.45 -22.45 -21.68
C LEU A 52 3.69 -22.76 -23.16
N GLU A 53 4.13 -23.98 -23.49
CA GLU A 53 4.35 -24.42 -24.85
C GLU A 53 3.03 -24.40 -25.67
N ASN A 54 1.96 -24.94 -25.08
CA ASN A 54 0.65 -24.87 -25.70
C ASN A 54 0.16 -23.43 -25.88
N LEU A 55 0.29 -22.59 -24.89
CA LEU A 55 -0.10 -21.19 -24.97
C LEU A 55 0.69 -20.44 -26.05
N TYR A 56 2.00 -20.72 -26.17
CA TYR A 56 2.85 -20.16 -27.20
C TYR A 56 2.49 -20.70 -28.59
N CYS A 57 2.43 -22.03 -28.77
CA CYS A 57 2.26 -22.65 -30.08
C CYS A 57 0.85 -22.43 -30.67
N TYR A 58 -0.19 -22.45 -29.84
CA TYR A 58 -1.57 -22.43 -30.34
C TYR A 58 -2.32 -21.13 -30.03
N GLY A 59 -1.90 -20.42 -28.98
CA GLY A 59 -2.58 -19.20 -28.54
C GLY A 59 -1.99 -17.94 -29.15
N ILE A 60 -0.70 -17.72 -28.94
CA ILE A 60 -0.04 -16.45 -29.28
C ILE A 60 0.65 -16.49 -30.64
N SER A 61 1.24 -17.62 -30.99
CA SER A 61 1.95 -17.76 -32.28
C SER A 61 1.06 -17.65 -33.51
N GLU A 62 -0.26 -17.78 -33.36
CA GLU A 62 -1.24 -17.56 -34.45
C GLU A 62 -1.46 -16.07 -34.75
N HIS A 63 -0.99 -15.16 -33.86
CA HIS A 63 -1.10 -13.72 -34.06
C HIS A 63 0.10 -13.21 -34.87
N ASP A 64 -0.13 -12.24 -35.72
CA ASP A 64 0.94 -11.56 -36.45
C ASP A 64 1.92 -10.91 -35.43
N LYS A 65 3.21 -11.08 -35.70
CA LYS A 65 4.24 -10.48 -34.87
C LYS A 65 4.16 -8.96 -35.00
N PRO A 66 4.09 -8.20 -33.84
CA PRO A 66 3.96 -6.76 -33.91
C PRO A 66 5.22 -6.11 -34.51
N GLU A 67 5.03 -5.15 -35.38
CA GLU A 67 6.09 -4.35 -35.97
C GLU A 67 6.28 -3.01 -35.28
N SER A 68 5.29 -2.58 -34.49
CA SER A 68 5.28 -1.33 -33.73
C SER A 68 4.73 -1.51 -32.32
N ILE A 69 4.97 -0.50 -31.48
CA ILE A 69 4.38 -0.43 -30.13
C ILE A 69 2.85 -0.38 -30.18
N SER A 70 2.27 0.23 -31.22
CA SER A 70 0.82 0.27 -31.41
C SER A 70 0.26 -1.11 -31.73
N ASP A 71 0.92 -1.86 -32.66
CA ASP A 71 0.51 -3.22 -33.05
C ASP A 71 0.62 -4.16 -31.81
N ALA A 72 1.68 -4.03 -31.02
CA ALA A 72 1.85 -4.81 -29.80
C ALA A 72 0.70 -4.56 -28.79
N LYS A 73 0.21 -3.33 -28.70
CA LYS A 73 -0.97 -2.98 -27.90
C LYS A 73 -2.22 -3.67 -28.40
N GLU A 74 -2.42 -3.69 -29.72
CA GLU A 74 -3.57 -4.33 -30.36
C GLU A 74 -3.54 -5.85 -30.16
N VAL A 75 -2.38 -6.48 -30.32
CA VAL A 75 -2.17 -7.91 -30.02
C VAL A 75 -2.56 -8.21 -28.58
N PHE A 76 -2.03 -7.47 -27.61
CA PHE A 76 -2.36 -7.69 -26.20
C PHE A 76 -3.85 -7.47 -25.89
N ASN A 77 -4.44 -6.37 -26.39
CA ASN A 77 -5.85 -6.08 -26.17
C ASN A 77 -6.77 -7.15 -26.81
N SER A 78 -6.38 -7.67 -27.96
CA SER A 78 -7.09 -8.77 -28.63
C SER A 78 -7.05 -10.04 -27.78
N LEU A 79 -5.88 -10.44 -27.29
CA LEU A 79 -5.71 -11.61 -26.43
C LEU A 79 -6.60 -11.55 -25.18
N ILE A 80 -6.60 -10.46 -24.46
CA ILE A 80 -7.40 -10.33 -23.23
C ILE A 80 -8.91 -10.18 -23.48
N THR A 81 -9.30 -9.76 -24.71
CA THR A 81 -10.71 -9.55 -25.06
C THR A 81 -11.32 -10.78 -25.70
N PHE A 82 -10.65 -11.37 -26.68
CA PHE A 82 -11.18 -12.51 -27.43
C PHE A 82 -10.82 -13.86 -26.79
N GLY A 83 -9.84 -13.85 -25.90
CA GLY A 83 -9.36 -15.07 -25.24
C GLY A 83 -8.58 -15.97 -26.23
N ILE A 84 -8.31 -17.19 -25.81
CA ILE A 84 -7.58 -18.19 -26.58
C ILE A 84 -8.36 -19.50 -26.50
N MET A 85 -8.64 -20.07 -27.70
CA MET A 85 -9.25 -21.39 -27.86
C MET A 85 -8.18 -22.35 -28.41
N ILE A 86 -7.99 -23.51 -27.77
CA ILE A 86 -7.07 -24.56 -28.22
C ILE A 86 -7.85 -25.85 -28.32
N GLU A 87 -7.87 -26.44 -29.52
CA GLU A 87 -8.57 -27.70 -29.79
C GLU A 87 -10.04 -27.74 -29.32
N GLY A 88 -10.71 -26.58 -29.33
CA GLY A 88 -12.10 -26.43 -28.90
C GLY A 88 -12.27 -26.19 -27.40
N GLU A 89 -11.20 -26.19 -26.62
CA GLU A 89 -11.20 -25.83 -25.21
C GLU A 89 -10.82 -24.36 -25.01
N GLU A 90 -11.52 -23.69 -24.07
CA GLU A 90 -11.25 -22.29 -23.71
C GLU A 90 -10.08 -22.22 -22.72
N TRP A 91 -8.89 -21.87 -23.24
CA TRP A 91 -7.69 -21.70 -22.46
C TRP A 91 -7.64 -20.34 -21.75
N LEU A 92 -7.88 -19.28 -22.51
CA LEU A 92 -8.02 -17.95 -21.97
C LEU A 92 -9.45 -17.46 -22.20
N PRO A 93 -10.24 -17.18 -21.17
CA PRO A 93 -11.66 -16.92 -21.33
C PRO A 93 -11.94 -15.61 -22.03
N ARG A 94 -12.92 -15.62 -22.92
CA ARG A 94 -13.38 -14.45 -23.63
C ARG A 94 -14.12 -13.50 -22.71
N ASN A 95 -13.70 -12.22 -22.68
CA ASN A 95 -14.30 -11.15 -21.86
C ASN A 95 -14.38 -11.44 -20.34
N ASP A 96 -13.72 -12.47 -19.84
CA ASP A 96 -13.62 -12.74 -18.41
C ASP A 96 -12.28 -12.20 -17.86
N PHE A 97 -12.15 -10.88 -17.83
CA PHE A 97 -10.92 -10.20 -17.39
C PHE A 97 -10.49 -10.59 -15.97
N LYS A 98 -11.41 -11.05 -15.13
CA LYS A 98 -11.06 -11.52 -13.78
C LYS A 98 -10.27 -12.82 -13.85
N LYS A 99 -10.65 -13.76 -14.70
CA LYS A 99 -9.88 -14.99 -14.94
C LYS A 99 -8.59 -14.69 -15.70
N VAL A 100 -8.63 -13.77 -16.66
CA VAL A 100 -7.42 -13.32 -17.38
C VAL A 100 -6.34 -12.83 -16.43
N LEU A 101 -6.68 -12.15 -15.34
CA LEU A 101 -5.70 -11.72 -14.35
C LEU A 101 -4.89 -12.89 -13.75
N ASP A 102 -5.48 -14.06 -13.59
CA ASP A 102 -4.80 -15.24 -13.07
C ASP A 102 -3.75 -15.78 -14.06
N PHE A 103 -3.85 -15.42 -15.34
CA PHE A 103 -2.94 -15.81 -16.42
C PHE A 103 -1.95 -14.73 -16.85
N ILE A 104 -2.07 -13.50 -16.34
CA ILE A 104 -1.20 -12.37 -16.76
C ILE A 104 0.28 -12.71 -16.61
N GLN A 105 0.67 -13.35 -15.52
CA GLN A 105 2.06 -13.66 -15.27
C GLN A 105 2.65 -14.62 -16.30
N PRO A 106 2.12 -15.85 -16.51
CA PRO A 106 2.62 -16.75 -17.54
C PRO A 106 2.43 -16.18 -18.96
N MET A 107 1.33 -15.47 -19.21
CA MET A 107 1.10 -14.79 -20.49
C MET A 107 2.19 -13.74 -20.77
N SER A 108 2.59 -12.97 -19.75
CA SER A 108 3.67 -11.98 -19.89
C SER A 108 4.99 -12.61 -20.32
N TYR A 109 5.30 -13.80 -19.79
CA TYR A 109 6.50 -14.53 -20.20
C TYR A 109 6.41 -14.96 -21.67
N VAL A 110 5.29 -15.56 -22.09
CA VAL A 110 5.12 -16.01 -23.46
C VAL A 110 5.18 -14.82 -24.43
N LEU A 111 4.51 -13.71 -24.11
CA LEU A 111 4.58 -12.47 -24.89
C LEU A 111 6.01 -11.93 -24.98
N SER A 112 6.78 -12.00 -23.90
CA SER A 112 8.18 -11.57 -23.87
C SER A 112 9.11 -12.45 -24.72
N LYS A 113 8.75 -13.71 -24.99
CA LYS A 113 9.45 -14.57 -25.96
C LYS A 113 8.98 -14.32 -27.40
N PHE A 114 7.69 -14.01 -27.58
CA PHE A 114 7.10 -13.74 -28.87
C PHE A 114 7.57 -12.41 -29.47
N ALA A 115 7.54 -11.32 -28.70
CA ALA A 115 7.96 -9.98 -29.10
C ALA A 115 8.70 -9.26 -27.97
N PRO A 116 9.96 -9.65 -27.68
CA PRO A 116 10.74 -9.15 -26.53
C PRO A 116 11.04 -7.66 -26.61
N GLU A 117 10.93 -7.06 -27.78
CA GLU A 117 11.09 -5.63 -27.98
C GLU A 117 9.99 -4.81 -27.28
N TYR A 118 8.79 -5.37 -27.13
CA TYR A 118 7.61 -4.68 -26.61
C TYR A 118 7.11 -5.21 -25.29
N PHE A 119 7.35 -6.48 -25.00
CA PHE A 119 6.86 -7.15 -23.79
C PHE A 119 8.00 -7.57 -22.87
N PHE A 120 7.73 -7.54 -21.58
CA PHE A 120 8.67 -8.03 -20.56
C PHE A 120 7.99 -9.09 -19.68
N PRO A 121 8.73 -10.07 -19.14
CA PRO A 121 8.15 -11.04 -18.21
C PRO A 121 7.83 -10.35 -16.87
N TYR A 122 6.56 -10.40 -16.45
CA TYR A 122 6.14 -9.78 -15.19
C TYR A 122 6.54 -10.65 -13.99
N LEU A 123 7.71 -10.39 -13.42
CA LEU A 123 8.26 -11.12 -12.27
C LEU A 123 8.09 -10.36 -10.95
N PHE A 124 7.32 -9.27 -10.95
CA PHE A 124 7.06 -8.46 -9.75
C PHE A 124 5.80 -8.89 -8.98
N LEU A 125 5.13 -9.96 -9.38
CA LEU A 125 4.03 -10.50 -8.58
C LEU A 125 4.55 -10.80 -7.17
N CYS A 126 3.82 -10.32 -6.14
CA CYS A 126 4.28 -10.35 -4.75
C CYS A 126 5.49 -9.46 -4.41
N ARG A 127 6.00 -8.71 -5.37
CA ARG A 127 7.18 -7.85 -5.23
C ARG A 127 6.97 -6.48 -5.89
N ILE A 128 5.74 -6.06 -6.12
CA ILE A 128 5.41 -4.78 -6.78
C ILE A 128 6.05 -3.58 -6.06
N PHE A 129 6.27 -3.68 -4.74
CA PHE A 129 6.95 -2.64 -3.97
C PHE A 129 8.39 -2.38 -4.45
N GLU A 130 9.06 -3.40 -5.01
CA GLU A 130 10.40 -3.23 -5.61
C GLU A 130 10.30 -2.46 -6.91
N LEU A 131 9.33 -2.78 -7.78
CA LEU A 131 9.09 -2.01 -9.00
C LEU A 131 8.78 -0.55 -8.68
N ASN A 132 7.95 -0.27 -7.67
CA ASN A 132 7.66 1.09 -7.24
C ASN A 132 8.94 1.82 -6.81
N LYS A 133 9.77 1.20 -5.98
CA LYS A 133 11.05 1.78 -5.55
C LYS A 133 12.04 1.97 -6.70
N ILE A 134 12.11 1.03 -7.65
CA ILE A 134 12.91 1.18 -8.86
C ILE A 134 12.43 2.37 -9.67
N ALA A 135 11.13 2.50 -9.88
CA ALA A 135 10.54 3.61 -10.61
C ALA A 135 10.85 4.95 -9.96
N ASP A 136 10.67 5.08 -8.65
CA ASP A 136 11.01 6.29 -7.88
C ASP A 136 12.52 6.59 -7.96
N THR A 137 13.36 5.55 -7.84
CA THR A 137 14.82 5.71 -7.86
C THR A 137 15.33 6.19 -9.22
N PHE A 138 14.78 5.63 -10.31
CA PHE A 138 15.23 5.92 -11.67
C PHE A 138 14.33 6.89 -12.43
N ASN A 139 13.37 7.51 -11.74
CA ASN A 139 12.44 8.52 -12.27
C ASN A 139 11.62 8.01 -13.46
N MET A 140 11.01 6.83 -13.28
CA MET A 140 10.06 6.27 -14.22
C MET A 140 8.64 6.55 -13.75
N ASP A 141 7.80 7.14 -14.58
CA ASP A 141 6.40 7.40 -14.28
C ASP A 141 5.57 6.15 -14.50
N LEU A 142 5.25 5.43 -13.41
CA LEU A 142 4.40 4.25 -13.49
C LEU A 142 2.97 4.61 -13.87
N PRO A 143 2.22 3.70 -14.53
CA PRO A 143 0.85 3.95 -14.92
C PRO A 143 -0.05 4.18 -13.70
N ALA A 144 -1.12 4.96 -13.87
CA ALA A 144 -2.14 5.14 -12.85
C ALA A 144 -2.78 3.79 -12.46
N ILE A 145 -2.92 3.57 -11.16
CA ILE A 145 -3.46 2.33 -10.61
C ILE A 145 -4.97 2.25 -10.90
N PRO A 146 -5.46 1.23 -11.63
CA PRO A 146 -6.87 1.04 -11.90
C PRO A 146 -7.65 0.71 -10.63
N ARG A 147 -8.95 0.97 -10.60
CA ARG A 147 -9.80 0.59 -9.48
C ARG A 147 -9.85 -0.94 -9.32
N ARG A 148 -9.99 -1.42 -8.10
CA ARG A 148 -10.06 -2.86 -7.76
C ARG A 148 -11.06 -3.65 -8.61
N THR A 149 -12.21 -3.07 -8.92
CA THR A 149 -13.31 -3.70 -9.67
C THR A 149 -13.19 -3.52 -11.19
N ASP A 150 -12.27 -2.70 -11.66
CA ASP A 150 -11.99 -2.50 -13.09
C ASP A 150 -11.03 -3.59 -13.58
N TYR A 151 -11.54 -4.79 -13.79
CA TYR A 151 -10.73 -5.94 -14.19
C TYR A 151 -10.08 -5.74 -15.57
N LYS A 152 -10.77 -5.08 -16.52
CA LYS A 152 -10.16 -4.77 -17.81
C LYS A 152 -9.00 -3.79 -17.69
N GLY A 153 -9.22 -2.70 -16.95
CA GLY A 153 -8.15 -1.72 -16.66
C GLY A 153 -6.97 -2.36 -15.93
N ARG A 154 -7.22 -3.33 -15.03
CA ARG A 154 -6.18 -4.08 -14.35
C ARG A 154 -5.37 -4.97 -15.30
N CYS A 155 -6.00 -5.66 -16.23
CA CYS A 155 -5.28 -6.39 -17.27
C CYS A 155 -4.46 -5.43 -18.14
N MET A 156 -5.07 -4.32 -18.58
CA MET A 156 -4.38 -3.30 -19.38
C MET A 156 -3.22 -2.61 -18.63
N TYR A 157 -3.20 -2.65 -17.30
CA TYR A 157 -2.09 -2.12 -16.52
C TYR A 157 -0.76 -2.80 -16.87
N TYR A 158 -0.77 -4.12 -17.16
CA TYR A 158 0.43 -4.80 -17.66
C TYR A 158 0.92 -4.18 -18.97
N TRP A 159 0.02 -3.94 -19.93
CA TRP A 159 0.39 -3.27 -21.17
C TRP A 159 0.97 -1.86 -20.90
N ASN A 160 0.32 -1.09 -20.07
CA ASN A 160 0.80 0.26 -19.74
C ASN A 160 2.19 0.23 -19.07
N LEU A 161 2.50 -0.81 -18.29
CA LEU A 161 3.86 -1.05 -17.79
C LEU A 161 4.82 -1.37 -18.93
N CYS A 162 4.43 -2.20 -19.88
CA CYS A 162 5.25 -2.49 -21.07
C CYS A 162 5.60 -1.19 -21.82
N GLU A 163 4.64 -0.31 -21.99
CA GLU A 163 4.83 0.98 -22.68
C GLU A 163 5.82 1.90 -21.93
N VAL A 164 5.70 2.00 -20.60
CA VAL A 164 6.65 2.76 -19.76
C VAL A 164 8.06 2.18 -19.87
N LEU A 165 8.20 0.87 -19.76
CA LEU A 165 9.49 0.19 -19.82
C LEU A 165 10.10 0.20 -21.22
N TYR A 166 9.28 0.12 -22.25
CA TYR A 166 9.72 0.31 -23.64
C TYR A 166 10.32 1.69 -23.84
N ASN A 167 9.63 2.76 -23.40
CA ASN A 167 10.12 4.14 -23.50
C ASN A 167 11.42 4.32 -22.73
N PHE A 168 11.49 3.82 -21.50
CA PHE A 168 12.72 3.84 -20.71
C PHE A 168 13.87 3.10 -21.40
N ARG A 169 13.60 1.92 -21.96
CA ARG A 169 14.58 1.13 -22.70
C ARG A 169 15.15 1.89 -23.90
N ILE A 170 14.29 2.50 -24.70
CA ILE A 170 14.70 3.29 -25.90
C ILE A 170 15.51 4.52 -25.46
N GLU A 171 15.02 5.26 -24.46
CA GLU A 171 15.70 6.44 -23.94
C GLU A 171 17.11 6.14 -23.41
N GLN A 172 17.27 5.00 -22.73
CA GLN A 172 18.57 4.62 -22.15
C GLN A 172 19.43 3.77 -23.12
N GLY A 173 18.94 3.48 -24.31
CA GLY A 173 19.68 2.69 -25.33
C GLY A 173 19.94 1.24 -24.92
N LEU A 174 19.01 0.61 -24.19
CA LEU A 174 19.12 -0.76 -23.71
C LEU A 174 18.53 -1.75 -24.72
N SER A 175 19.11 -2.95 -24.85
CA SER A 175 18.46 -4.09 -25.45
C SER A 175 17.34 -4.61 -24.52
N TYR A 176 16.48 -5.52 -25.00
CA TYR A 176 15.44 -6.11 -24.14
C TYR A 176 16.04 -6.97 -23.00
N SER A 177 17.10 -7.74 -23.28
CA SER A 177 17.77 -8.54 -22.24
C SER A 177 18.51 -7.67 -21.22
N GLU A 178 19.04 -6.52 -21.63
CA GLU A 178 19.62 -5.53 -20.74
C GLU A 178 18.56 -4.88 -19.85
N LEU A 179 17.36 -4.59 -20.37
CA LEU A 179 16.24 -4.10 -19.57
C LEU A 179 15.85 -5.12 -18.49
N TRP A 180 15.80 -6.42 -18.81
CA TRP A 180 15.46 -7.44 -17.82
C TRP A 180 16.53 -7.57 -16.75
N ALA A 181 17.82 -7.59 -17.13
CA ALA A 181 18.91 -7.58 -16.18
C ALA A 181 18.91 -6.30 -15.31
N PHE A 182 18.58 -5.15 -15.91
CA PHE A 182 18.40 -3.90 -15.18
C PHE A 182 17.30 -4.02 -14.13
N LEU A 183 16.10 -4.47 -14.49
CA LEU A 183 14.94 -4.52 -13.59
C LEU A 183 15.10 -5.54 -12.47
N TYR A 184 15.65 -6.71 -12.77
CA TYR A 184 15.60 -7.87 -11.88
C TYR A 184 16.93 -8.17 -11.17
N ASP A 185 17.97 -7.39 -11.45
CA ASP A 185 19.26 -7.52 -10.81
C ASP A 185 19.87 -6.14 -10.49
N TYR A 186 20.34 -5.40 -11.46
CA TYR A 186 21.07 -4.14 -11.26
C TYR A 186 20.31 -3.10 -10.43
N ALA A 187 19.07 -2.80 -10.79
CA ALA A 187 18.29 -1.76 -10.10
C ALA A 187 18.00 -2.13 -8.65
N LEU A 188 17.93 -3.41 -8.32
CA LEU A 188 17.70 -3.88 -6.95
C LEU A 188 18.82 -3.49 -5.98
N HIS A 189 20.05 -3.31 -6.46
CA HIS A 189 21.17 -2.85 -5.62
C HIS A 189 20.99 -1.40 -5.12
N PHE A 190 20.15 -0.62 -5.78
CA PHE A 190 19.87 0.78 -5.40
C PHE A 190 18.55 0.94 -4.64
N VAL A 191 17.74 -0.10 -4.60
CA VAL A 191 16.50 -0.14 -3.86
C VAL A 191 16.82 -0.49 -2.41
N SER A 192 16.99 0.53 -1.56
CA SER A 192 17.30 0.32 -0.16
C SER A 192 16.29 -0.62 0.49
N ASP A 193 16.80 -1.70 1.02
CA ASP A 193 16.09 -2.53 1.97
C ASP A 193 15.95 -1.71 3.26
N ASP A 194 14.75 -1.22 3.58
CA ASP A 194 14.42 -0.69 4.90
C ASP A 194 14.37 -1.83 5.92
N ARG A 195 15.46 -2.59 5.98
CA ARG A 195 15.69 -3.62 6.99
C ARG A 195 16.17 -2.95 8.28
N SER A 196 15.37 -2.07 8.86
CA SER A 196 15.49 -1.94 10.31
C SER A 196 14.98 -3.26 10.88
N ASP A 197 15.85 -4.01 11.57
CA ASP A 197 15.46 -5.26 12.24
C ASP A 197 14.42 -5.02 13.35
N CYS A 198 14.13 -3.76 13.65
CA CYS A 198 13.14 -3.33 14.64
C CYS A 198 11.83 -2.96 13.95
N LEU A 199 10.79 -3.76 14.19
CA LEU A 199 9.45 -3.42 13.74
C LEU A 199 8.89 -2.24 14.57
N PRO A 200 8.19 -1.28 13.93
CA PRO A 200 7.46 -0.25 14.64
C PRO A 200 6.43 -0.87 15.62
N LYS A 201 6.07 -0.10 16.65
CA LYS A 201 4.98 -0.53 17.53
C LYS A 201 3.68 -0.64 16.73
N PRO A 202 2.87 -1.71 16.96
CA PRO A 202 1.64 -1.92 16.24
C PRO A 202 0.67 -0.75 16.39
N ALA A 203 0.32 -0.12 15.28
CA ALA A 203 -0.61 1.00 15.26
C ALA A 203 -2.04 0.56 14.99
N GLN A 204 -2.23 -0.53 14.23
CA GLN A 204 -3.54 -1.06 13.87
C GLN A 204 -3.54 -2.59 13.94
N ALA A 205 -4.74 -3.18 13.97
CA ALA A 205 -4.95 -4.61 13.82
C ALA A 205 -5.86 -4.89 12.62
N TRP A 206 -5.53 -5.90 11.86
CA TRP A 206 -6.24 -6.31 10.65
C TRP A 206 -6.65 -7.78 10.73
N LEU A 207 -7.83 -8.09 10.23
CA LEU A 207 -8.26 -9.45 10.04
C LEU A 207 -7.94 -9.88 8.61
N ILE A 208 -7.13 -10.92 8.49
CA ILE A 208 -6.79 -11.56 7.22
C ILE A 208 -7.34 -12.98 7.21
N GLY A 209 -7.53 -13.53 6.03
CA GLY A 209 -8.07 -14.87 5.92
C GLY A 209 -7.43 -15.67 4.80
N GLY A 210 -7.50 -16.99 4.95
CA GLY A 210 -7.02 -17.91 3.95
C GLY A 210 -6.73 -19.28 4.54
N ARG A 211 -6.41 -20.24 3.68
CA ARG A 211 -5.97 -21.57 4.12
C ARG A 211 -4.47 -21.56 4.32
N LEU A 212 -4.02 -21.99 5.50
CA LEU A 212 -2.60 -22.18 5.79
C LEU A 212 -2.20 -23.61 5.49
N TYR A 213 -1.30 -23.78 4.54
CA TYR A 213 -0.70 -25.07 4.27
C TYR A 213 0.48 -25.34 5.22
N PRO A 214 0.88 -26.60 5.45
CA PRO A 214 1.99 -26.92 6.35
C PRO A 214 3.28 -26.16 6.01
N LYS A 215 3.59 -25.96 4.72
CA LYS A 215 4.74 -25.17 4.26
C LYS A 215 4.66 -23.70 4.68
N ASP A 216 3.46 -23.11 4.66
CA ASP A 216 3.28 -21.70 5.02
C ASP A 216 3.50 -21.46 6.52
N ARG A 217 3.27 -22.48 7.34
CA ARG A 217 3.47 -22.43 8.79
C ARG A 217 4.95 -22.44 9.18
N GLN A 218 5.83 -22.93 8.30
CA GLN A 218 7.28 -23.05 8.52
C GLN A 218 8.04 -21.83 8.02
N LEU A 219 7.43 -20.98 7.20
CA LEU A 219 8.09 -19.79 6.66
C LEU A 219 8.16 -18.70 7.73
N ALA A 220 9.37 -18.18 7.97
CA ALA A 220 9.58 -17.05 8.86
C ALA A 220 8.85 -15.79 8.36
N LYS A 221 8.84 -15.60 7.05
CA LYS A 221 8.08 -14.53 6.37
C LYS A 221 7.37 -15.11 5.15
N LYS A 222 6.16 -14.67 4.89
CA LYS A 222 5.39 -15.07 3.72
C LYS A 222 4.58 -13.92 3.17
N PHE A 223 4.32 -13.97 1.89
CA PHE A 223 3.43 -13.06 1.20
C PHE A 223 1.96 -13.39 1.51
N TRP A 224 1.15 -12.37 1.74
CA TRP A 224 -0.27 -12.55 2.04
C TRP A 224 -1.12 -11.39 1.55
N GLN A 225 -2.37 -11.69 1.21
CA GLN A 225 -3.36 -10.65 0.92
C GLN A 225 -3.63 -9.78 2.16
N SER A 226 -3.74 -8.48 1.98
CA SER A 226 -3.97 -7.54 3.08
C SER A 226 -4.73 -6.29 2.62
N SER A 227 -4.96 -5.36 3.54
CA SER A 227 -5.36 -4.01 3.18
C SER A 227 -4.17 -3.22 2.62
N PRO A 228 -4.36 -2.35 1.61
CA PRO A 228 -3.32 -1.42 1.19
C PRO A 228 -2.96 -0.40 2.29
N GLU A 229 -3.82 -0.25 3.30
CA GLU A 229 -3.59 0.63 4.45
C GLU A 229 -2.78 -0.04 5.57
N THR A 230 -2.47 -1.34 5.46
CA THR A 230 -1.60 -2.05 6.41
C THR A 230 -0.23 -1.36 6.47
N LYS A 231 0.28 -1.17 7.68
CA LYS A 231 1.62 -0.61 7.91
C LYS A 231 2.56 -1.67 8.50
N LYS A 232 3.85 -1.56 8.18
CA LYS A 232 4.90 -2.36 8.82
C LYS A 232 4.75 -2.27 10.34
N GLY A 233 4.73 -3.43 11.00
CA GLY A 233 4.49 -3.52 12.44
C GLY A 233 3.03 -3.74 12.86
N ASP A 234 2.05 -3.56 11.96
CA ASP A 234 0.64 -3.80 12.27
C ASP A 234 0.36 -5.27 12.62
N ILE A 235 -0.64 -5.47 13.47
CA ILE A 235 -1.09 -6.79 13.92
C ILE A 235 -1.99 -7.41 12.86
N LEU A 236 -1.75 -8.67 12.53
CA LEU A 236 -2.54 -9.45 11.57
C LEU A 236 -3.16 -10.66 12.27
N VAL A 237 -4.47 -10.62 12.49
CA VAL A 237 -5.25 -11.73 13.06
C VAL A 237 -5.68 -12.64 11.93
N HIS A 238 -5.23 -13.89 11.94
CA HIS A 238 -5.43 -14.82 10.84
C HIS A 238 -6.64 -15.73 11.10
N TYR A 239 -7.66 -15.60 10.26
CA TYR A 239 -8.78 -16.53 10.18
C TYR A 239 -8.49 -17.62 9.14
N GLU A 240 -8.30 -18.84 9.60
CA GLU A 240 -8.12 -19.99 8.73
C GLU A 240 -9.49 -20.48 8.22
N THR A 241 -9.63 -20.52 6.88
CA THR A 241 -10.88 -20.92 6.24
C THR A 241 -11.17 -22.43 6.40
N ALA A 242 -12.30 -22.90 5.89
CA ALA A 242 -12.65 -24.32 5.95
C ALA A 242 -11.50 -25.24 5.47
N PRO A 243 -11.26 -26.39 6.14
CA PRO A 243 -12.13 -27.02 7.14
C PRO A 243 -11.96 -26.50 8.58
N VAL A 244 -10.92 -25.71 8.89
CA VAL A 244 -10.62 -25.24 10.26
C VAL A 244 -11.67 -24.25 10.77
N SER A 245 -12.02 -23.26 9.98
CA SER A 245 -13.04 -22.24 10.28
C SER A 245 -12.87 -21.56 11.65
N ALA A 246 -11.66 -21.07 11.93
CA ALA A 246 -11.30 -20.47 13.21
C ALA A 246 -10.19 -19.40 13.05
N ILE A 247 -10.10 -18.47 14.00
CA ILE A 247 -8.89 -17.68 14.20
C ILE A 247 -7.85 -18.59 14.87
N THR A 248 -6.67 -18.71 14.26
CA THR A 248 -5.67 -19.72 14.64
C THR A 248 -4.34 -19.12 15.07
N CYS A 249 -3.99 -17.93 14.59
CA CYS A 249 -2.73 -17.27 14.92
C CYS A 249 -2.80 -15.75 14.77
N ILE A 250 -1.80 -15.10 15.35
CA ILE A 250 -1.51 -13.68 15.19
C ILE A 250 -0.13 -13.57 14.56
N GLU A 251 -0.01 -12.69 13.56
CA GLU A 251 1.22 -12.40 12.82
C GLU A 251 1.45 -10.88 12.79
N ILE A 252 2.63 -10.44 12.34
CA ILE A 252 2.99 -9.02 12.24
C ILE A 252 3.30 -8.70 10.77
N ALA A 253 2.82 -7.55 10.31
CA ALA A 253 3.16 -7.01 9.01
C ALA A 253 4.66 -6.67 8.95
N GLN A 254 5.38 -7.29 8.05
CA GLN A 254 6.82 -7.10 7.85
C GLN A 254 7.13 -5.96 6.89
N THR A 255 6.14 -5.57 6.06
CA THR A 255 6.21 -4.47 5.11
C THR A 255 4.90 -3.68 5.15
N ASP A 256 4.92 -2.48 4.59
CA ASP A 256 3.68 -1.76 4.29
C ASP A 256 2.84 -2.55 3.29
N GLY A 257 1.53 -2.37 3.36
CA GLY A 257 0.60 -2.86 2.36
C GLY A 257 0.80 -2.13 1.02
N VAL A 258 0.77 -2.89 -0.06
CA VAL A 258 0.92 -2.32 -1.40
C VAL A 258 -0.23 -2.77 -2.30
N ILE A 259 -0.61 -1.91 -3.25
CA ILE A 259 -1.53 -2.28 -4.32
C ILE A 259 -0.71 -2.87 -5.46
N ASP A 260 -1.06 -4.09 -5.84
CA ASP A 260 -0.60 -4.71 -7.08
C ASP A 260 -1.82 -4.94 -7.98
N PRO A 261 -2.02 -4.14 -9.03
CA PRO A 261 -3.17 -4.28 -9.92
C PRO A 261 -3.28 -5.64 -10.58
N LEU A 262 -2.16 -6.35 -10.74
CA LEU A 262 -2.10 -7.66 -11.38
C LEU A 262 -2.27 -8.82 -10.38
N PHE A 263 -2.21 -8.54 -9.07
CA PHE A 263 -2.46 -9.54 -8.05
C PHE A 263 -3.98 -9.78 -7.89
N HIS A 264 -4.42 -11.04 -7.91
CA HIS A 264 -5.84 -11.40 -7.84
C HIS A 264 -6.62 -10.63 -6.76
N TYR A 265 -6.08 -10.57 -5.54
CA TYR A 265 -6.70 -9.87 -4.40
C TYR A 265 -6.43 -8.37 -4.34
N TYR A 266 -5.66 -7.81 -5.29
CA TYR A 266 -5.38 -6.39 -5.47
C TYR A 266 -4.40 -5.77 -4.49
N ALA A 267 -4.36 -6.19 -3.23
CA ALA A 267 -3.42 -5.66 -2.24
C ALA A 267 -2.81 -6.78 -1.39
N ASN A 268 -1.57 -6.55 -0.97
CA ASN A 268 -0.77 -7.54 -0.27
C ASN A 268 0.25 -6.91 0.69
N THR A 269 0.83 -7.73 1.56
CA THR A 269 1.98 -7.41 2.40
C THR A 269 2.77 -8.68 2.69
N TYR A 270 4.00 -8.55 3.20
CA TYR A 270 4.70 -9.66 3.84
C TYR A 270 4.30 -9.74 5.32
N ILE A 271 4.04 -10.95 5.79
CA ILE A 271 3.66 -11.26 7.17
C ILE A 271 4.66 -12.23 7.80
N GLY A 272 4.87 -12.13 9.11
CA GLY A 272 5.80 -12.99 9.84
C GLY A 272 5.57 -12.93 11.34
N ASP A 273 6.56 -13.36 12.13
CA ASP A 273 6.51 -13.39 13.60
C ASP A 273 5.24 -14.05 14.14
N ARG A 274 4.93 -15.20 13.56
CA ARG A 274 3.71 -15.95 13.83
C ARG A 274 3.66 -16.46 15.27
N ILE A 275 2.54 -16.22 15.94
CA ILE A 275 2.21 -16.77 17.25
C ILE A 275 0.91 -17.55 17.12
N ASP A 276 0.99 -18.86 17.29
CA ASP A 276 -0.20 -19.73 17.33
C ASP A 276 -0.97 -19.50 18.63
N ILE A 277 -2.28 -19.40 18.53
CA ILE A 277 -3.19 -19.17 19.66
C ILE A 277 -4.21 -20.31 19.77
N PRO A 278 -4.85 -20.49 20.94
CA PRO A 278 -5.99 -21.40 21.04
C PRO A 278 -7.08 -21.03 20.03
N HIS A 279 -7.48 -21.98 19.18
CA HIS A 279 -8.39 -21.73 18.07
C HIS A 279 -9.72 -21.13 18.55
N ILE A 280 -10.12 -20.00 17.99
CA ILE A 280 -11.42 -19.37 18.25
C ILE A 280 -12.32 -19.65 17.05
N SER A 281 -13.25 -20.58 17.23
CA SER A 281 -14.10 -21.02 16.13
C SER A 281 -15.11 -19.96 15.68
N LEU A 282 -15.55 -20.06 14.43
CA LEU A 282 -16.62 -19.20 13.91
C LEU A 282 -17.90 -19.29 14.77
N LYS A 283 -18.23 -20.48 15.32
CA LYS A 283 -19.39 -20.68 16.19
C LYS A 283 -19.27 -19.83 17.46
N GLU A 284 -18.09 -19.79 18.06
CA GLU A 284 -17.84 -18.99 19.27
C GLU A 284 -17.89 -17.49 18.98
N LEU A 285 -17.30 -17.06 17.86
CA LEU A 285 -17.38 -15.65 17.44
C LEU A 285 -18.84 -15.21 17.21
N LYS A 286 -19.67 -16.07 16.63
CA LYS A 286 -21.11 -15.81 16.49
C LYS A 286 -21.87 -15.75 17.80
N ALA A 287 -21.44 -16.50 18.80
CA ALA A 287 -22.04 -16.50 20.14
C ALA A 287 -21.53 -15.38 21.05
N ASN A 288 -20.41 -14.75 20.69
CA ASN A 288 -19.84 -13.65 21.47
C ASN A 288 -20.63 -12.36 21.25
N ALA A 289 -20.98 -11.67 22.35
CA ALA A 289 -21.82 -10.46 22.31
C ALA A 289 -21.24 -9.33 21.47
N GLN A 290 -19.90 -9.19 21.42
CA GLN A 290 -19.23 -8.16 20.63
C GLN A 290 -19.09 -8.56 19.17
N PHE A 291 -18.64 -9.80 18.90
CA PHE A 291 -18.38 -10.25 17.54
C PHE A 291 -19.63 -10.67 16.76
N CYS A 292 -20.75 -10.98 17.39
CA CYS A 292 -21.97 -11.41 16.69
C CYS A 292 -22.51 -10.35 15.71
N ASN A 293 -22.23 -9.08 15.95
CA ASN A 293 -22.61 -7.95 15.09
C ASN A 293 -21.55 -7.60 14.04
N ASN A 294 -20.36 -8.18 14.12
CA ASN A 294 -19.30 -7.90 13.14
C ASN A 294 -19.71 -8.40 11.74
N PRO A 295 -19.67 -7.55 10.70
CA PRO A 295 -20.12 -7.90 9.35
C PRO A 295 -19.41 -9.13 8.76
N LEU A 296 -18.13 -9.35 9.08
CA LEU A 296 -17.39 -10.53 8.60
C LEU A 296 -17.85 -11.80 9.27
N VAL A 297 -18.06 -11.78 10.59
CA VAL A 297 -18.58 -12.92 11.35
C VAL A 297 -19.97 -13.33 10.83
N ARG A 298 -20.83 -12.34 10.56
CA ARG A 298 -22.17 -12.57 9.96
C ARG A 298 -22.09 -13.19 8.56
N LYS A 299 -21.09 -12.84 7.76
CA LYS A 299 -20.84 -13.39 6.42
C LYS A 299 -19.97 -14.65 6.42
N ASN A 300 -19.72 -15.26 7.58
CA ASN A 300 -18.84 -16.43 7.74
C ASN A 300 -17.43 -16.16 7.17
N PHE A 301 -16.90 -14.97 7.36
CA PHE A 301 -15.61 -14.49 6.83
C PHE A 301 -15.46 -14.57 5.30
N ARG A 302 -16.58 -14.61 4.56
CA ARG A 302 -16.50 -14.55 3.09
C ARG A 302 -15.96 -13.21 2.67
N GLY A 303 -14.88 -13.24 1.86
CA GLY A 303 -14.23 -12.04 1.33
C GLY A 303 -13.36 -11.31 2.35
N VAL A 304 -12.93 -11.98 3.42
CA VAL A 304 -11.93 -11.42 4.35
C VAL A 304 -10.60 -11.19 3.63
N ASN A 305 -10.17 -9.95 3.61
CA ASN A 305 -8.97 -9.53 2.90
C ASN A 305 -8.45 -8.21 3.47
N GLY A 306 -7.86 -8.25 4.66
CA GLY A 306 -7.35 -7.06 5.36
C GLY A 306 -8.48 -6.16 5.85
N GLN A 307 -9.34 -6.67 6.73
CA GLN A 307 -10.39 -5.88 7.36
C GLN A 307 -9.90 -5.31 8.68
N LEU A 308 -10.12 -4.02 8.90
CA LEU A 308 -9.75 -3.38 10.16
C LEU A 308 -10.48 -4.05 11.33
N ILE A 309 -9.73 -4.35 12.38
CA ILE A 309 -10.23 -4.76 13.70
C ILE A 309 -10.12 -3.55 14.62
N THR A 310 -11.20 -3.19 15.31
CA THR A 310 -11.17 -2.10 16.29
C THR A 310 -10.32 -2.47 17.50
N SER A 311 -9.85 -1.46 18.23
CA SER A 311 -9.12 -1.69 19.48
C SER A 311 -9.93 -2.47 20.51
N ASP A 312 -11.25 -2.23 20.55
CA ASP A 312 -12.17 -2.95 21.42
C ASP A 312 -12.31 -4.42 21.00
N ASP A 313 -12.46 -4.70 19.69
CA ASP A 313 -12.51 -6.06 19.16
C ASP A 313 -11.20 -6.80 19.43
N TYR A 314 -10.05 -6.16 19.25
CA TYR A 314 -8.77 -6.79 19.56
C TYR A 314 -8.62 -7.07 21.07
N THR A 315 -9.06 -6.15 21.91
CA THR A 315 -9.07 -6.36 23.38
C THR A 315 -9.96 -7.54 23.78
N GLU A 316 -11.15 -7.66 23.20
CA GLU A 316 -12.04 -8.79 23.43
C GLU A 316 -11.45 -10.11 22.94
N LEU A 317 -10.75 -10.09 21.78
CA LEU A 317 -10.00 -11.24 21.28
C LEU A 317 -8.95 -11.71 22.31
N LEU A 318 -8.16 -10.79 22.83
CA LEU A 318 -7.15 -11.08 23.87
C LEU A 318 -7.81 -11.64 25.15
N ARG A 319 -8.99 -11.13 25.52
CA ARG A 319 -9.76 -11.64 26.67
C ARG A 319 -10.18 -13.11 26.46
N ILE A 320 -10.69 -13.43 25.27
CA ILE A 320 -11.07 -14.82 24.91
C ILE A 320 -9.84 -15.73 24.96
N ILE A 321 -8.71 -15.31 24.40
CA ILE A 321 -7.46 -16.08 24.39
C ILE A 321 -6.99 -16.33 25.85
N LYS A 322 -7.02 -15.30 26.69
CA LYS A 322 -6.63 -15.41 28.10
C LYS A 322 -7.49 -16.38 28.89
N THR A 323 -8.81 -16.41 28.67
CA THR A 323 -9.72 -17.34 29.37
C THR A 323 -9.43 -18.81 29.07
N ARG A 324 -8.64 -19.10 28.03
CA ARG A 324 -8.19 -20.44 27.66
C ARG A 324 -6.81 -20.79 28.24
N GLY A 325 -6.30 -19.98 29.16
CA GLY A 325 -5.03 -20.23 29.81
C GLY A 325 -3.80 -19.83 29.00
N PHE A 326 -3.97 -19.14 27.87
CA PHE A 326 -2.85 -18.67 27.06
C PHE A 326 -2.22 -17.39 27.65
N ASP A 327 -0.89 -17.31 27.64
CA ASP A 327 -0.19 -16.11 28.12
C ASP A 327 -0.23 -15.00 27.08
N ILE A 328 -1.18 -14.08 27.26
CA ILE A 328 -1.36 -12.93 26.35
C ILE A 328 -0.20 -11.91 26.39
N ARG A 329 0.79 -12.04 27.30
CA ARG A 329 1.92 -11.11 27.38
C ARG A 329 2.86 -11.27 26.20
N VAL A 330 2.86 -12.45 25.55
CA VAL A 330 3.65 -12.73 24.35
C VAL A 330 3.01 -12.17 23.09
N LEU A 331 1.73 -11.80 23.13
CA LEU A 331 1.02 -11.25 21.99
C LEU A 331 1.32 -9.76 21.82
N PRO A 332 1.36 -9.27 20.57
CA PRO A 332 1.56 -7.87 20.28
C PRO A 332 0.42 -7.03 20.87
N LYS A 333 0.76 -5.84 21.34
CA LYS A 333 -0.22 -4.89 21.91
C LYS A 333 -0.34 -3.69 21.00
N LEU A 334 -1.56 -3.27 20.76
CA LEU A 334 -1.80 -2.02 20.04
C LEU A 334 -1.19 -0.85 20.80
N PHE A 335 -0.52 0.04 20.08
CA PHE A 335 -0.07 1.30 20.60
C PHE A 335 -1.29 2.18 20.88
N ILE A 336 -1.52 2.52 22.14
CA ILE A 336 -2.59 3.42 22.54
C ILE A 336 -1.98 4.81 22.73
N PRO A 337 -2.41 5.83 21.96
CA PRO A 337 -1.93 7.19 22.13
C PRO A 337 -2.19 7.68 23.54
N GLN A 338 -1.18 8.26 24.16
CA GLN A 338 -1.29 8.84 25.49
C GLN A 338 -1.76 10.30 25.38
N ILE A 339 -3.07 10.50 25.28
CA ILE A 339 -3.68 11.83 25.31
C ILE A 339 -4.25 12.04 26.72
N SER A 340 -3.66 12.97 27.45
CA SER A 340 -4.10 13.27 28.81
C SER A 340 -5.50 13.89 28.83
N GLN A 341 -6.38 13.42 29.71
CA GLN A 341 -7.75 13.94 29.83
C GLN A 341 -7.98 14.88 31.02
N ASP A 342 -7.15 14.75 32.06
CA ASP A 342 -7.31 15.51 33.32
C ASP A 342 -6.44 16.78 33.29
N ILE A 343 -6.58 17.57 32.23
CA ILE A 343 -5.79 18.79 32.05
C ILE A 343 -6.69 20.00 32.20
N THR A 344 -6.30 20.88 33.11
CA THR A 344 -6.95 22.19 33.26
C THR A 344 -6.49 23.08 32.08
N ILE A 345 -7.44 23.50 31.25
CA ILE A 345 -7.24 24.39 30.09
C ILE A 345 -7.86 25.74 30.45
N ASN A 346 -7.02 26.74 30.63
CA ASN A 346 -7.41 28.09 31.00
C ASN A 346 -7.15 29.14 29.92
N HIS A 347 -6.17 28.86 29.05
CA HIS A 347 -5.71 29.77 28.00
C HIS A 347 -5.61 29.04 26.65
N GLU A 348 -5.64 29.78 25.58
CA GLU A 348 -5.45 29.25 24.21
C GLU A 348 -4.12 28.49 24.11
N ARG A 349 -3.04 29.02 24.69
CA ARG A 349 -1.75 28.33 24.75
C ARG A 349 -1.80 26.98 25.47
N ASP A 350 -2.73 26.76 26.40
CA ASP A 350 -2.90 25.46 27.03
C ASP A 350 -3.45 24.41 26.03
N VAL A 351 -4.32 24.84 25.10
CA VAL A 351 -4.82 23.98 24.01
C VAL A 351 -3.65 23.55 23.13
N GLU A 352 -2.79 24.48 22.77
CA GLU A 352 -1.60 24.21 21.98
C GLU A 352 -0.66 23.23 22.69
N THR A 353 -0.19 23.58 23.87
CA THR A 353 0.92 22.88 24.55
C THR A 353 0.51 21.62 25.29
N LYS A 354 -0.75 21.53 25.75
CA LYS A 354 -1.23 20.40 26.55
C LYS A 354 -2.09 19.40 25.79
N LEU A 355 -2.66 19.80 24.64
CA LEU A 355 -3.49 18.93 23.81
C LEU A 355 -2.89 18.70 22.42
N LEU A 356 -2.62 19.78 21.67
CA LEU A 356 -2.20 19.68 20.29
C LEU A 356 -0.76 19.14 20.13
N GLU A 357 0.21 19.72 20.82
CA GLU A 357 1.61 19.26 20.74
C GLU A 357 1.79 17.80 21.18
N PRO A 358 1.20 17.34 22.31
CA PRO A 358 1.23 15.93 22.67
C PRO A 358 0.59 15.01 21.63
N LEU A 359 -0.48 15.48 20.96
CA LEU A 359 -1.10 14.76 19.85
C LEU A 359 -0.14 14.64 18.66
N LEU A 360 0.45 15.75 18.19
CA LEU A 360 1.42 15.76 17.08
C LEU A 360 2.64 14.88 17.40
N ASN A 361 3.19 15.00 18.61
CA ASN A 361 4.30 14.16 19.08
C ASN A 361 3.92 12.66 19.11
N SER A 362 2.67 12.33 19.52
CA SER A 362 2.16 10.96 19.49
C SER A 362 2.02 10.43 18.06
N MET A 363 1.80 11.32 17.09
CA MET A 363 1.82 10.99 15.66
C MET A 363 3.25 10.79 15.11
N GLY A 364 4.27 11.08 15.91
CA GLY A 364 5.68 11.02 15.53
C GLY A 364 6.16 12.26 14.80
N TRP A 365 5.45 13.39 14.92
CA TRP A 365 5.82 14.67 14.32
C TRP A 365 6.42 15.60 15.34
N PHE A 366 7.52 16.24 14.97
CA PHE A 366 8.33 17.07 15.86
C PHE A 366 8.50 18.49 15.31
N GLU A 367 8.58 19.44 16.23
CA GLU A 367 8.80 20.84 15.88
C GLU A 367 10.12 21.04 15.11
N ASN A 368 10.11 21.92 14.13
CA ASN A 368 11.20 22.24 13.20
C ASN A 368 11.59 21.12 12.22
N THR A 369 10.98 19.94 12.32
CA THR A 369 11.14 18.84 11.35
C THR A 369 9.86 18.66 10.55
N ASP A 370 8.76 18.40 11.25
CA ASP A 370 7.47 18.07 10.64
C ASP A 370 6.48 19.23 10.72
N PHE A 371 6.62 20.08 11.72
CA PHE A 371 5.82 21.30 11.86
C PHE A 371 6.63 22.51 12.36
N VAL A 372 6.14 23.69 12.04
CA VAL A 372 6.67 24.98 12.50
C VAL A 372 5.56 25.72 13.23
N ARG A 373 5.89 26.29 14.39
CA ARG A 373 5.00 27.15 15.17
C ARG A 373 5.17 28.59 14.78
N GLN A 374 4.08 29.37 14.84
CA GLN A 374 4.09 30.83 14.63
C GLN A 374 4.89 31.22 13.39
N LEU A 375 4.67 30.53 12.27
CA LEU A 375 5.39 30.76 11.02
C LEU A 375 5.13 32.19 10.52
N PRO A 376 6.15 33.07 10.37
CA PRO A 376 5.93 34.42 9.87
C PRO A 376 5.65 34.42 8.36
N ILE A 377 4.44 34.84 7.98
CA ILE A 377 4.00 34.95 6.59
C ILE A 377 3.79 36.41 6.22
N LYS A 378 4.42 36.88 5.15
CA LYS A 378 4.18 38.24 4.61
C LYS A 378 2.83 38.29 3.92
N ALA A 379 1.89 39.05 4.46
CA ALA A 379 0.53 39.25 3.95
C ALA A 379 0.35 40.66 3.29
N GLY A 380 1.31 41.09 2.48
CA GLY A 380 1.31 42.39 1.82
C GLY A 380 2.39 43.35 2.36
N ARG A 381 2.31 44.62 1.99
CA ARG A 381 3.32 45.63 2.42
C ARG A 381 3.23 45.91 3.91
N GLY A 382 4.20 45.44 4.67
CA GLY A 382 4.36 45.75 6.09
C GLY A 382 3.49 44.90 7.06
N HIS A 383 2.70 43.96 6.56
CA HIS A 383 1.91 43.05 7.40
C HIS A 383 2.51 41.64 7.41
N VAL A 384 2.75 41.12 8.62
CA VAL A 384 3.17 39.73 8.84
C VAL A 384 2.07 39.07 9.69
N VAL A 385 1.64 37.88 9.26
CA VAL A 385 0.66 37.06 9.97
C VAL A 385 1.31 35.77 10.42
N TYR A 386 0.79 35.15 11.48
CA TYR A 386 1.40 34.03 12.14
C TYR A 386 0.33 32.95 12.37
N PRO A 387 0.22 31.90 11.51
CA PRO A 387 -0.59 30.73 11.88
C PRO A 387 0.03 30.03 13.06
N ASP A 388 -0.79 29.45 13.92
CA ASP A 388 -0.30 28.79 15.13
C ASP A 388 0.62 27.63 14.80
N TYR A 389 0.22 26.78 13.84
CA TYR A 389 1.06 25.67 13.34
C TYR A 389 0.93 25.52 11.82
N ALA A 390 2.07 25.25 11.17
CA ALA A 390 2.18 24.87 9.76
C ALA A 390 2.89 23.51 9.67
N LEU A 391 2.18 22.47 9.19
CA LEU A 391 2.73 21.14 9.06
C LEU A 391 3.28 20.91 7.65
N HIS A 392 4.35 20.10 7.60
CA HIS A 392 5.04 19.74 6.35
C HIS A 392 5.43 20.97 5.53
N TYR A 393 5.97 21.98 6.23
CA TYR A 393 6.39 23.24 5.63
C TYR A 393 7.64 23.06 4.77
N ILE A 394 7.55 23.50 3.54
CA ILE A 394 8.66 23.49 2.57
C ILE A 394 8.91 24.94 2.12
N ASN A 395 10.15 25.40 2.27
CA ASN A 395 10.60 26.69 1.76
C ASN A 395 11.52 26.48 0.56
N LYS A 396 10.96 26.49 -0.66
CA LYS A 396 11.74 26.43 -1.91
C LYS A 396 11.63 27.76 -2.64
N GLU A 397 12.76 28.34 -3.02
CA GLU A 397 12.86 29.52 -3.90
C GLU A 397 12.05 30.75 -3.46
N LYS A 398 11.92 30.97 -2.15
CA LYS A 398 11.14 32.06 -1.52
C LYS A 398 9.62 31.89 -1.55
N GLU A 399 9.08 30.78 -2.05
CA GLU A 399 7.69 30.40 -1.92
C GLU A 399 7.55 29.34 -0.83
N GLY A 400 7.00 29.73 0.33
CA GLY A 400 6.68 28.79 1.42
C GLY A 400 5.37 28.05 1.13
N LYS A 401 5.37 26.73 1.30
CA LYS A 401 4.17 25.89 1.20
C LYS A 401 4.03 25.01 2.45
N ALA A 402 2.82 24.86 2.95
CA ALA A 402 2.52 23.94 4.05
C ALA A 402 1.28 23.12 3.69
N SER A 403 1.32 21.80 3.86
CA SER A 403 0.17 20.96 3.52
C SER A 403 -1.02 21.18 4.45
N VAL A 404 -0.76 21.41 5.73
CA VAL A 404 -1.77 21.60 6.78
C VAL A 404 -1.50 22.87 7.56
N LEU A 405 -2.55 23.63 7.84
CA LEU A 405 -2.53 24.74 8.81
C LEU A 405 -3.44 24.42 9.97
N ILE A 406 -2.97 24.70 11.18
CA ILE A 406 -3.73 24.54 12.42
C ILE A 406 -3.86 25.89 13.10
N GLU A 407 -5.06 26.19 13.50
CA GLU A 407 -5.42 27.36 14.32
C GLU A 407 -6.05 26.87 15.63
N ALA A 408 -5.48 27.25 16.75
CA ALA A 408 -5.96 26.91 18.07
C ALA A 408 -6.79 28.04 18.66
N LYS A 409 -7.84 27.71 19.38
CA LYS A 409 -8.67 28.65 20.13
C LYS A 409 -8.92 28.08 21.53
N LEU A 410 -9.08 28.94 22.51
CA LEU A 410 -9.45 28.47 23.84
C LEU A 410 -10.81 27.76 23.78
N TYR A 411 -11.74 28.32 22.99
CA TYR A 411 -13.11 27.86 22.96
C TYR A 411 -13.85 28.36 21.72
N MET A 412 -14.53 27.44 21.02
CA MET A 412 -15.41 27.77 19.88
C MET A 412 -16.86 27.37 20.19
N LYS A 413 -17.56 28.23 20.96
CA LYS A 413 -18.94 27.95 21.45
C LYS A 413 -20.00 28.05 20.40
N SER A 414 -19.89 29.03 19.53
CA SER A 414 -20.91 29.38 18.57
C SER A 414 -20.44 29.12 17.15
N ASN A 415 -21.41 29.02 16.22
CA ASN A 415 -21.10 28.95 14.80
C ASN A 415 -20.33 30.20 14.32
N ARG A 416 -20.49 31.33 15.00
CA ARG A 416 -19.74 32.54 14.70
C ARG A 416 -18.27 32.43 15.09
N ASP A 417 -17.97 31.87 16.26
CA ASP A 417 -16.59 31.65 16.70
C ASP A 417 -15.85 30.71 15.74
N ILE A 418 -16.53 29.63 15.32
CA ILE A 418 -15.99 28.68 14.30
C ILE A 418 -15.78 29.40 12.98
N GLU A 419 -16.71 30.28 12.56
CA GLU A 419 -16.60 31.03 11.32
C GLU A 419 -15.41 31.98 11.33
N GLU A 420 -15.22 32.74 12.41
CA GLU A 420 -14.11 33.67 12.56
C GLU A 420 -12.77 32.93 12.52
N ALA A 421 -12.61 31.84 13.27
CA ALA A 421 -11.43 31.00 13.23
C ALA A 421 -11.19 30.37 11.84
N PHE A 422 -12.25 29.88 11.18
CA PHE A 422 -12.16 29.33 9.85
C PHE A 422 -11.71 30.35 8.80
N LEU A 423 -12.25 31.58 8.84
CA LEU A 423 -11.87 32.64 7.90
C LEU A 423 -10.41 33.06 8.10
N GLN A 424 -9.94 33.12 9.35
CA GLN A 424 -8.55 33.36 9.69
C GLN A 424 -7.63 32.27 9.10
N ALA A 425 -7.88 31.02 9.44
CA ALA A 425 -7.09 29.90 8.96
C ALA A 425 -7.12 29.77 7.42
N ARG A 426 -8.29 30.01 6.79
CA ARG A 426 -8.41 29.99 5.33
C ARG A 426 -7.58 31.09 4.66
N SER A 427 -7.45 32.26 5.28
CA SER A 427 -6.60 33.31 4.75
C SER A 427 -5.12 32.89 4.71
N TYR A 428 -4.65 32.22 5.76
CA TYR A 428 -3.29 31.68 5.82
C TYR A 428 -3.09 30.50 4.86
N ALA A 429 -4.09 29.62 4.76
CA ALA A 429 -4.06 28.49 3.84
C ALA A 429 -3.90 28.91 2.38
N ARG A 430 -4.50 30.03 1.98
CA ARG A 430 -4.31 30.60 0.63
C ARG A 430 -2.89 31.10 0.39
N LEU A 431 -2.26 31.70 1.41
CA LEU A 431 -0.90 32.20 1.31
C LEU A 431 0.14 31.06 1.24
N LEU A 432 -0.12 29.93 1.90
CA LEU A 432 0.77 28.76 1.94
C LEU A 432 0.33 27.61 1.04
N LEU A 433 -0.70 27.80 0.21
CA LEU A 433 -1.26 26.79 -0.69
C LEU A 433 -1.65 25.49 0.04
N SER A 434 -2.12 25.60 1.28
CA SER A 434 -2.47 24.45 2.10
C SER A 434 -3.75 23.77 1.60
N GLN A 435 -3.76 22.45 1.72
CA GLN A 435 -4.90 21.62 1.32
C GLN A 435 -5.82 21.28 2.51
N ILE A 436 -5.33 21.48 3.72
CA ILE A 436 -6.02 21.11 4.95
C ILE A 436 -5.97 22.28 5.92
N ILE A 437 -7.11 22.57 6.55
CA ILE A 437 -7.25 23.48 7.68
C ILE A 437 -7.72 22.67 8.87
N VAL A 438 -7.07 22.88 10.00
CA VAL A 438 -7.50 22.33 11.27
C VAL A 438 -7.82 23.46 12.24
N LEU A 439 -9.00 23.40 12.83
CA LEU A 439 -9.34 24.24 13.96
C LEU A 439 -9.42 23.37 15.20
N CYS A 440 -8.79 23.76 16.28
CA CYS A 440 -8.92 23.03 17.53
C CYS A 440 -9.23 23.94 18.72
N ASP A 441 -9.98 23.41 19.68
CA ASP A 441 -10.24 24.06 20.95
C ASP A 441 -10.10 23.07 22.10
N ARG A 442 -10.42 23.49 23.32
CA ARG A 442 -10.37 22.62 24.51
C ARG A 442 -11.24 21.35 24.43
N TYR A 443 -12.16 21.23 23.46
CA TYR A 443 -13.09 20.10 23.34
C TYR A 443 -12.83 19.22 22.15
N CYS A 444 -12.46 19.80 21.02
CA CYS A 444 -12.41 19.06 19.76
C CYS A 444 -11.42 19.60 18.73
N VAL A 445 -11.21 18.80 17.72
CA VAL A 445 -10.46 19.11 16.52
C VAL A 445 -11.43 19.03 15.33
N LEU A 446 -11.48 20.07 14.49
CA LEU A 446 -12.25 20.13 13.27
C LEU A 446 -11.29 20.15 12.08
N VAL A 447 -11.42 19.21 11.15
CA VAL A 447 -10.57 19.05 9.98
C VAL A 447 -11.35 19.38 8.71
N TYR A 448 -10.90 20.39 7.98
CA TYR A 448 -11.45 20.82 6.69
C TYR A 448 -10.49 20.46 5.58
N LYS A 449 -10.96 19.77 4.56
CA LYS A 449 -10.18 19.45 3.36
C LYS A 449 -10.62 20.33 2.20
N SER A 450 -9.66 20.85 1.45
CA SER A 450 -9.98 21.60 0.23
C SER A 450 -10.39 20.65 -0.90
N ASN A 451 -11.27 21.12 -1.75
CA ASN A 451 -11.54 20.53 -3.04
C ASN A 451 -11.13 21.56 -4.10
N ASP A 452 -10.12 21.24 -4.91
CA ASP A 452 -9.53 22.15 -5.90
C ASP A 452 -9.16 23.54 -5.33
N GLY A 453 -8.58 23.55 -4.13
CA GLY A 453 -8.16 24.78 -3.44
C GLY A 453 -9.32 25.57 -2.79
N VAL A 454 -10.54 25.04 -2.81
CA VAL A 454 -11.72 25.64 -2.17
C VAL A 454 -12.09 24.88 -0.91
N PHE A 455 -12.18 25.59 0.21
CA PHE A 455 -12.64 25.04 1.49
C PHE A 455 -14.14 25.31 1.67
N ASP A 456 -14.92 24.27 1.94
CA ASP A 456 -16.31 24.34 2.31
C ASP A 456 -16.46 24.32 3.84
N ARG A 457 -16.95 25.42 4.43
CA ARG A 457 -17.15 25.56 5.87
C ARG A 457 -18.14 24.54 6.45
N SER A 458 -19.09 24.07 5.65
CA SER A 458 -20.09 23.11 6.09
C SER A 458 -19.56 21.65 6.14
N ARG A 459 -18.41 21.40 5.51
CA ARG A 459 -17.82 20.07 5.37
C ARG A 459 -16.55 19.94 6.18
N TYR A 460 -16.67 19.36 7.37
CA TYR A 460 -15.54 19.07 8.23
C TYR A 460 -15.73 17.72 8.93
N GLU A 461 -14.61 17.10 9.30
CA GLU A 461 -14.59 15.99 10.22
C GLU A 461 -14.31 16.48 11.63
N LYS A 462 -15.03 15.95 12.62
CA LYS A 462 -14.91 16.35 14.01
C LYS A 462 -14.39 15.21 14.88
N TYR A 463 -13.37 15.50 15.66
CA TYR A 463 -12.78 14.59 16.63
C TYR A 463 -12.81 15.21 18.02
N TYR A 464 -13.33 14.47 19.00
CA TYR A 464 -13.19 14.89 20.40
C TYR A 464 -11.89 14.34 20.97
N TRP A 465 -11.20 15.11 21.80
CA TRP A 465 -9.91 14.70 22.38
C TRP A 465 -10.01 13.36 23.12
N GLY A 466 -11.13 13.13 23.85
CA GLY A 466 -11.38 11.86 24.53
C GLY A 466 -11.47 10.65 23.63
N ASP A 467 -11.99 10.83 22.42
CA ASP A 467 -12.17 9.75 21.45
C ASP A 467 -10.86 9.40 20.74
N LEU A 468 -9.87 10.29 20.71
CA LEU A 468 -8.56 10.05 20.12
C LEU A 468 -7.69 9.04 20.89
N LYS A 469 -8.18 8.53 22.03
CA LYS A 469 -7.62 7.33 22.70
C LYS A 469 -7.89 6.05 21.90
N ARG A 470 -8.93 6.06 21.06
CA ARG A 470 -9.25 4.95 20.19
C ARG A 470 -8.28 4.98 18.99
N VAL A 471 -7.53 3.91 18.85
CA VAL A 471 -6.43 3.79 17.87
C VAL A 471 -6.91 4.07 16.44
N GLU A 472 -8.08 3.59 16.09
CA GLU A 472 -8.69 3.79 14.77
C GLU A 472 -9.00 5.26 14.48
N LEU A 473 -9.49 6.03 15.47
CA LEU A 473 -9.78 7.46 15.28
C LEU A 473 -8.49 8.30 15.26
N PHE A 474 -7.52 7.93 16.10
CA PHE A 474 -6.20 8.55 16.08
C PHE A 474 -5.50 8.35 14.73
N ASN A 475 -5.49 7.12 14.20
CA ASN A 475 -4.87 6.82 12.92
C ASN A 475 -5.62 7.47 11.76
N LYS A 476 -6.96 7.56 11.83
CA LYS A 476 -7.75 8.30 10.85
C LYS A 476 -7.37 9.77 10.84
N LEU A 477 -7.31 10.41 12.00
CA LEU A 477 -6.87 11.81 12.11
C LEU A 477 -5.44 11.99 11.60
N LYS A 478 -4.51 11.11 11.98
CA LYS A 478 -3.13 11.15 11.47
C LYS A 478 -3.09 11.08 9.94
N LYS A 479 -3.84 10.16 9.33
CA LYS A 479 -3.96 10.04 7.88
C LYS A 479 -4.57 11.29 7.23
N ASP A 480 -5.56 11.90 7.90
CA ASP A 480 -6.20 13.11 7.41
C ASP A 480 -5.26 14.32 7.41
N LEU A 481 -4.24 14.32 8.27
CA LEU A 481 -3.26 15.40 8.39
C LEU A 481 -1.93 15.13 7.65
N SER A 482 -1.71 13.91 7.13
CA SER A 482 -0.54 13.52 6.33
C SER A 482 -0.76 13.83 4.86
#